data_ae46ca8065ce29083e92afcc7a237255
#
_entry.id   ae46ca8065ce29083e92afcc7a237255
#
_cell.length_a   1.000
_cell.length_b   1.000
_cell.length_c   1.000
_cell.angle_alpha   90.00
_cell.angle_beta   90.00
_cell.angle_gamma   90.00
#
_symmetry.space_group_name_H-M   'P 1'
#
loop_
_entity.id
_entity.type
_entity.pdbx_description
1 polymer ?
#
loop_
_entity_poly.entity_id
_entity_poly.type
_entity_poly.pdbx_seq_one_letter_code
_entity_poly.pdbx_strand_id
1 'polypeptide(L)'
;GKWCYLDLDVLIHGDISDLDELALKPRIIHSNWQNPKHIHDRKFIDVRGTYYNSSMMCWNMDQCEHIFWDAVQEEQQIFRTFWKGTDNYHYWRQRDFWNNIPHEWVYSYNRGRQFPEDLERHKYREDCKICLFNVDVLKSNNKQIKIDELEDENLLRLWHGNNYSKSAR
;
A
#
# COMPACT_ATOMS: atom_id res chain seq x y z
N GLY A 1 -16.62 -1.70 15.17
CA GLY A 1 -16.84 -2.34 13.86
C GLY A 1 -15.54 -2.55 13.11
N LYS A 2 -15.57 -3.43 12.10
CA LYS A 2 -14.43 -3.74 11.22
C LYS A 2 -14.34 -2.73 10.08
N TRP A 3 -13.14 -2.33 9.73
CA TRP A 3 -12.87 -1.32 8.72
C TRP A 3 -11.76 -1.77 7.78
N CYS A 4 -11.86 -1.36 6.54
CA CYS A 4 -10.79 -1.43 5.56
C CYS A 4 -10.65 -0.08 4.87
N TYR A 5 -9.43 0.44 4.85
CA TYR A 5 -9.04 1.60 4.09
C TYR A 5 -8.30 1.16 2.84
N LEU A 6 -8.62 1.78 1.72
CA LEU A 6 -7.94 1.62 0.44
C LEU A 6 -7.68 2.99 -0.17
N ASP A 7 -6.48 3.20 -0.72
CA ASP A 7 -6.17 4.39 -1.51
C ASP A 7 -6.97 4.42 -2.82
N LEU A 8 -7.02 5.58 -3.46
CA LEU A 8 -7.77 5.78 -4.71
C LEU A 8 -7.10 5.13 -5.93
N ASP A 9 -5.80 4.85 -5.87
CA ASP A 9 -5.02 4.20 -6.92
C ASP A 9 -4.90 2.68 -6.72
N VAL A 10 -5.99 2.07 -6.26
CA VAL A 10 -6.09 0.64 -5.96
C VAL A 10 -7.15 -0.01 -6.85
N LEU A 11 -6.81 -1.14 -7.45
CA LEU A 11 -7.74 -1.97 -8.21
C LEU A 11 -8.00 -3.29 -7.47
N ILE A 12 -9.25 -3.57 -7.11
CA ILE A 12 -9.69 -4.85 -6.61
C ILE A 12 -10.08 -5.72 -7.81
N HIS A 13 -9.47 -6.88 -7.95
CA HIS A 13 -9.72 -7.78 -9.08
C HIS A 13 -9.93 -9.24 -8.66
N GLY A 14 -9.63 -9.59 -7.42
CA GLY A 14 -9.88 -10.90 -6.83
C GLY A 14 -11.02 -10.90 -5.81
N ASP A 15 -11.39 -12.09 -5.35
CA ASP A 15 -12.39 -12.25 -4.30
C ASP A 15 -11.87 -11.73 -2.95
N ILE A 16 -12.62 -10.80 -2.36
CA ILE A 16 -12.33 -10.17 -1.07
C ILE A 16 -13.35 -10.54 0.02
N SER A 17 -14.09 -11.64 -0.15
CA SER A 17 -15.10 -12.11 0.81
C SER A 17 -14.53 -12.32 2.23
N ASP A 18 -13.23 -12.66 2.34
CA ASP A 18 -12.56 -12.88 3.61
C ASP A 18 -12.06 -11.58 4.28
N LEU A 19 -12.46 -10.40 3.77
CA LEU A 19 -12.01 -9.11 4.31
C LEU A 19 -12.36 -8.93 5.78
N ASP A 20 -13.49 -9.50 6.19
CA ASP A 20 -13.94 -9.49 7.58
C ASP A 20 -12.99 -10.24 8.53
N GLU A 21 -12.42 -11.36 8.06
CA GLU A 21 -11.42 -12.12 8.82
C GLU A 21 -10.09 -11.37 8.86
N LEU A 22 -9.72 -10.74 7.74
CA LEU A 22 -8.52 -9.94 7.67
C LEU A 22 -8.53 -8.80 8.70
N ALA A 23 -9.68 -8.17 8.92
CA ALA A 23 -9.87 -7.05 9.84
C ALA A 23 -10.01 -7.46 11.33
N LEU A 24 -9.93 -8.75 11.66
CA LEU A 24 -9.91 -9.20 13.07
C LEU A 24 -8.67 -8.72 13.82
N LYS A 25 -7.57 -8.48 13.11
CA LYS A 25 -6.33 -7.91 13.65
C LYS A 25 -5.96 -6.67 12.84
N PRO A 26 -5.36 -5.66 13.48
CA PRO A 26 -4.84 -4.51 12.74
C PRO A 26 -3.79 -4.97 11.73
N ARG A 27 -3.97 -4.59 10.46
CA ARG A 27 -3.08 -4.98 9.38
C ARG A 27 -2.77 -3.81 8.48
N ILE A 28 -1.52 -3.77 8.02
CA ILE A 28 -1.00 -2.84 7.03
C ILE A 28 -0.10 -3.61 6.06
N ILE A 29 0.13 -3.11 4.88
CA ILE A 29 1.06 -3.73 3.93
C ILE A 29 2.49 -3.56 4.45
N HIS A 30 3.21 -4.69 4.61
CA HIS A 30 4.65 -4.68 4.80
C HIS A 30 5.34 -4.70 3.42
N SER A 31 5.73 -3.54 2.95
CA SER A 31 6.26 -3.35 1.60
C SER A 31 7.73 -3.75 1.49
N ASN A 32 8.01 -5.05 1.27
CA ASN A 32 9.38 -5.56 1.08
C ASN A 32 10.04 -5.09 -0.23
N TRP A 33 9.29 -4.44 -1.13
CA TRP A 33 9.84 -3.79 -2.32
C TRP A 33 10.65 -2.52 -2.03
N GLN A 34 10.61 -2.01 -0.81
CA GLN A 34 11.53 -0.96 -0.38
C GLN A 34 12.88 -1.57 0.01
N ASN A 35 13.98 -0.90 -0.35
CA ASN A 35 15.33 -1.45 -0.15
C ASN A 35 15.60 -1.72 1.34
N PRO A 36 15.79 -2.98 1.75
CA PRO A 36 15.96 -3.34 3.16
C PRO A 36 17.22 -2.73 3.79
N LYS A 37 18.23 -2.36 3.01
CA LYS A 37 19.44 -1.73 3.54
C LYS A 37 19.18 -0.39 4.24
N HIS A 38 18.16 0.33 3.80
CA HIS A 38 17.80 1.62 4.41
C HIS A 38 16.89 1.49 5.64
N ILE A 39 16.34 0.32 5.87
CA ILE A 39 15.32 0.10 6.90
C ILE A 39 15.93 -0.49 8.16
N HIS A 40 17.00 -1.30 8.03
CA HIS A 40 17.65 -1.95 9.16
C HIS A 40 18.75 -1.12 9.80
N ASP A 41 19.26 -0.10 9.12
CA ASP A 41 20.29 0.74 9.69
C ASP A 41 19.69 1.81 10.60
N ARG A 42 19.39 1.39 11.85
CA ARG A 42 18.80 2.24 12.90
C ARG A 42 19.70 3.45 13.29
N LYS A 43 20.91 3.52 12.77
CA LYS A 43 21.81 4.66 13.06
C LYS A 43 21.38 5.93 12.33
N PHE A 44 20.65 5.78 11.26
CA PHE A 44 20.03 6.90 10.58
C PHE A 44 18.51 6.78 10.79
N ILE A 45 17.97 7.56 11.73
CA ILE A 45 16.55 7.87 11.78
C ILE A 45 16.23 8.69 10.51
N ASP A 46 16.43 8.08 9.36
CA ASP A 46 15.93 8.63 8.12
C ASP A 46 14.44 8.27 8.08
N VAL A 47 13.62 9.19 8.58
CA VAL A 47 12.14 9.14 8.43
C VAL A 47 11.69 8.94 6.98
N ARG A 48 12.62 8.78 6.04
CA ARG A 48 12.37 8.52 4.61
C ARG A 48 12.15 7.06 4.28
N GLY A 49 12.63 6.15 5.11
CA GLY A 49 12.46 4.71 4.91
C GLY A 49 11.35 4.16 5.76
N THR A 50 10.39 3.48 5.16
CA THR A 50 9.38 2.73 5.86
C THR A 50 9.15 1.38 5.19
N TYR A 51 8.92 0.35 6.00
CA TYR A 51 8.42 -0.95 5.52
C TYR A 51 6.93 -0.94 5.27
N TYR A 52 6.23 0.05 5.81
CA TYR A 52 4.80 0.08 5.70
C TYR A 52 4.36 0.85 4.48
N ASN A 53 3.25 0.41 3.92
CA ASN A 53 2.53 1.12 2.90
C ASN A 53 1.06 1.14 3.30
N SER A 54 0.51 2.32 3.50
CA SER A 54 -0.85 2.54 3.98
C SER A 54 -1.92 2.49 2.89
N SER A 55 -1.55 2.11 1.66
CA SER A 55 -2.52 2.01 0.56
C SER A 55 -3.61 0.96 0.81
N MET A 56 -3.36 0.02 1.72
CA MET A 56 -4.39 -0.85 2.29
C MET A 56 -4.14 -1.05 3.78
N MET A 57 -5.15 -0.79 4.58
CA MET A 57 -5.17 -1.06 6.01
C MET A 57 -6.50 -1.66 6.43
N CYS A 58 -6.46 -2.64 7.34
CA CYS A 58 -7.65 -3.27 7.90
C CYS A 58 -7.55 -3.30 9.42
N TRP A 59 -8.63 -3.02 10.13
CA TRP A 59 -8.64 -3.03 11.59
C TRP A 59 -10.04 -3.16 12.16
N ASN A 60 -10.13 -3.53 13.44
CA ASN A 60 -11.33 -3.32 14.24
C ASN A 60 -11.19 -1.98 15.00
N MET A 61 -12.24 -1.18 14.98
CA MET A 61 -12.29 0.17 15.56
C MET A 61 -11.80 0.19 17.01
N ASP A 62 -12.19 -0.81 17.80
CA ASP A 62 -11.85 -0.90 19.22
C ASP A 62 -10.33 -1.08 19.47
N GLN A 63 -9.57 -1.43 18.45
CA GLN A 63 -8.12 -1.64 18.53
C GLN A 63 -7.30 -0.39 18.21
N CYS A 64 -7.89 0.57 17.50
CA CYS A 64 -7.17 1.73 16.91
C CYS A 64 -7.42 3.05 17.68
N GLU A 65 -8.11 3.03 18.80
CA GLU A 65 -8.47 4.24 19.55
C GLU A 65 -7.24 5.08 19.92
N HIS A 66 -6.14 4.43 20.30
CA HIS A 66 -4.90 5.12 20.65
C HIS A 66 -4.31 5.92 19.46
N ILE A 67 -4.44 5.43 18.22
CA ILE A 67 -3.96 6.13 17.02
C ILE A 67 -4.76 7.43 16.81
N PHE A 68 -6.07 7.37 17.05
CA PHE A 68 -6.91 8.54 16.97
C PHE A 68 -6.51 9.58 18.03
N TRP A 69 -6.32 9.16 19.27
CA TRP A 69 -5.93 10.06 20.35
C TRP A 69 -4.52 10.62 20.15
N ASP A 70 -3.55 9.85 19.68
CA ASP A 70 -2.24 10.35 19.28
C ASP A 70 -2.39 11.48 18.25
N ALA A 71 -3.21 11.27 17.22
CA ALA A 71 -3.43 12.27 16.17
C ALA A 71 -4.08 13.55 16.73
N VAL A 72 -5.04 13.43 17.62
CA VAL A 72 -5.74 14.58 18.23
C VAL A 72 -4.83 15.36 19.18
N GLN A 73 -4.04 14.67 20.00
CA GLN A 73 -3.21 15.30 21.04
C GLN A 73 -1.88 15.85 20.52
N GLU A 74 -1.30 15.19 19.52
CA GLU A 74 0.04 15.49 19.01
C GLU A 74 0.06 15.88 17.53
N GLU A 75 -1.06 16.32 16.96
CA GLU A 75 -1.22 16.62 15.52
C GLU A 75 -0.03 17.37 14.92
N GLN A 76 0.33 18.51 15.51
CA GLN A 76 1.41 19.34 14.97
C GLN A 76 2.78 18.65 15.04
N GLN A 77 3.03 17.87 16.08
CA GLN A 77 4.28 17.14 16.22
C GLN A 77 4.34 15.99 15.23
N ILE A 78 3.24 15.27 15.03
CA ILE A 78 3.11 14.18 14.05
C ILE A 78 3.38 14.71 12.65
N PHE A 79 2.72 15.80 12.23
CA PHE A 79 2.94 16.38 10.91
C PHE A 79 4.36 16.91 10.70
N ARG A 80 4.98 17.50 11.72
CA ARG A 80 6.37 17.95 11.63
C ARG A 80 7.36 16.81 11.53
N THR A 81 7.13 15.72 12.29
CA THR A 81 8.05 14.58 12.35
C THR A 81 7.89 13.67 11.15
N PHE A 82 6.65 13.39 10.77
CA PHE A 82 6.29 12.45 9.70
C PHE A 82 5.78 13.14 8.44
N TRP A 83 6.41 14.26 8.08
CA TRP A 83 5.99 15.11 6.96
C TRP A 83 5.94 14.41 5.59
N LYS A 84 6.51 13.20 5.47
CA LYS A 84 6.47 12.39 4.25
C LYS A 84 5.23 11.50 4.14
N GLY A 85 4.39 11.46 5.14
CA GLY A 85 3.13 10.76 5.07
C GLY A 85 2.88 9.76 6.19
N THR A 86 1.71 9.17 6.12
CA THR A 86 1.16 8.25 7.12
C THR A 86 1.95 6.95 7.23
N ASP A 87 2.53 6.45 6.15
CA ASP A 87 3.40 5.26 6.15
C ASP A 87 4.49 5.36 7.21
N ASN A 88 5.15 6.51 7.27
CA ASN A 88 6.24 6.73 8.21
C ASN A 88 5.73 6.82 9.65
N TYR A 89 4.58 7.46 9.88
CA TYR A 89 3.95 7.50 11.18
C TYR A 89 3.64 6.09 11.68
N HIS A 90 2.96 5.28 10.89
CA HIS A 90 2.64 3.91 11.26
C HIS A 90 3.87 3.06 11.50
N TYR A 91 4.91 3.21 10.69
CA TYR A 91 6.14 2.44 10.85
C TYR A 91 6.94 2.82 12.09
N TRP A 92 7.11 4.10 12.36
CA TRP A 92 7.99 4.56 13.44
C TRP A 92 7.29 4.63 14.79
N ARG A 93 6.01 4.99 14.81
CA ARG A 93 5.25 5.20 16.04
C ARG A 93 4.41 3.99 16.43
N GLN A 94 3.91 3.23 15.45
CA GLN A 94 2.94 2.14 15.63
C GLN A 94 3.48 0.79 15.17
N ARG A 95 4.80 0.60 15.18
CA ARG A 95 5.49 -0.53 14.56
C ARG A 95 5.01 -1.90 15.04
N ASP A 96 4.84 -2.05 16.34
CA ASP A 96 4.51 -3.33 16.97
C ASP A 96 2.99 -3.60 16.97
N PHE A 97 2.22 -2.64 16.49
CA PHE A 97 0.77 -2.72 16.44
C PHE A 97 0.27 -3.41 15.16
N TRP A 98 0.90 -3.13 14.02
CA TRP A 98 0.43 -3.58 12.73
C TRP A 98 0.98 -4.95 12.35
N ASN A 99 0.07 -5.87 12.00
CA ASN A 99 0.42 -7.14 11.36
C ASN A 99 0.49 -6.94 9.84
N ASN A 100 1.19 -7.84 9.14
CA ASN A 100 1.22 -7.82 7.68
C ASN A 100 -0.12 -8.23 7.08
N ILE A 101 -0.51 -7.57 6.01
CA ILE A 101 -1.53 -8.10 5.09
C ILE A 101 -0.93 -9.32 4.40
N PRO A 102 -1.66 -10.46 4.29
CA PRO A 102 -1.15 -11.65 3.62
C PRO A 102 -0.68 -11.36 2.20
N HIS A 103 0.39 -12.01 1.79
CA HIS A 103 1.08 -11.70 0.53
C HIS A 103 0.26 -11.97 -0.73
N GLU A 104 -0.65 -12.91 -0.65
CA GLU A 104 -1.59 -13.24 -1.72
C GLU A 104 -2.69 -12.19 -1.92
N TRP A 105 -2.79 -11.21 -1.02
CA TRP A 105 -3.78 -10.17 -1.13
C TRP A 105 -3.34 -9.04 -2.05
N VAL A 106 -2.07 -8.60 -1.94
CA VAL A 106 -1.65 -7.31 -2.48
C VAL A 106 -0.33 -7.40 -3.22
N TYR A 107 -0.25 -6.75 -4.37
CA TYR A 107 0.99 -6.46 -5.07
C TYR A 107 1.00 -5.02 -5.59
N SER A 108 2.20 -4.50 -5.84
CA SER A 108 2.37 -3.22 -6.53
C SER A 108 2.71 -3.45 -8.00
N TYR A 109 1.95 -2.86 -8.91
CA TYR A 109 2.23 -2.92 -10.34
C TYR A 109 3.63 -2.41 -10.67
N ASN A 110 4.02 -1.31 -10.02
CA ASN A 110 5.30 -0.66 -10.27
C ASN A 110 6.48 -1.25 -9.49
N ARG A 111 6.24 -2.09 -8.47
CA ARG A 111 7.28 -2.55 -7.56
C ARG A 111 7.33 -4.05 -7.36
N GLY A 112 6.34 -4.79 -7.82
CA GLY A 112 6.22 -6.22 -7.64
C GLY A 112 5.50 -6.63 -6.37
N ARG A 113 5.72 -7.88 -5.95
CA ARG A 113 5.15 -8.42 -4.72
C ARG A 113 5.91 -7.94 -3.50
N GLN A 114 5.33 -8.23 -2.34
CA GLN A 114 5.93 -7.92 -1.05
C GLN A 114 7.19 -8.77 -0.74
N PHE A 115 7.50 -9.81 -1.52
CA PHE A 115 8.67 -10.65 -1.33
C PHE A 115 9.91 -10.07 -2.00
N PRO A 116 11.07 -10.08 -1.34
CA PRO A 116 12.33 -9.62 -1.93
C PRO A 116 12.73 -10.39 -3.20
N GLU A 117 12.34 -11.64 -3.32
CA GLU A 117 12.63 -12.55 -4.42
C GLU A 117 11.68 -12.40 -5.61
N ASP A 118 10.53 -11.76 -5.45
CA ASP A 118 9.55 -11.56 -6.51
C ASP A 118 9.29 -10.07 -6.73
N LEU A 119 10.26 -9.42 -7.37
CA LEU A 119 10.22 -8.00 -7.73
C LEU A 119 9.86 -7.79 -9.21
N GLU A 120 9.23 -8.76 -9.86
CA GLU A 120 8.76 -8.60 -11.23
C GLU A 120 7.71 -7.49 -11.30
N ARG A 121 8.01 -6.47 -12.11
CA ARG A 121 7.23 -5.24 -12.22
C ARG A 121 6.41 -5.22 -13.50
N HIS A 122 5.43 -4.33 -13.53
CA HIS A 122 4.58 -4.07 -14.70
C HIS A 122 3.89 -5.34 -15.21
N LYS A 123 3.43 -6.17 -14.29
CA LYS A 123 2.77 -7.43 -14.59
C LYS A 123 1.50 -7.58 -13.77
N TYR A 124 0.44 -8.00 -14.44
CA TYR A 124 -0.79 -8.45 -13.79
C TYR A 124 -0.52 -9.76 -13.00
N ARG A 125 -1.07 -9.82 -11.80
CA ARG A 125 -0.93 -10.96 -10.89
C ARG A 125 -2.29 -11.56 -10.61
N GLU A 126 -2.66 -12.56 -11.38
CA GLU A 126 -3.95 -13.24 -11.23
C GLU A 126 -4.10 -13.93 -9.86
N ASP A 127 -3.00 -14.33 -9.27
CA ASP A 127 -2.94 -14.99 -7.96
C ASP A 127 -2.95 -14.02 -6.76
N CYS A 128 -3.09 -12.71 -7.01
CA CYS A 128 -3.35 -11.70 -5.99
C CYS A 128 -4.77 -11.17 -6.14
N LYS A 129 -5.25 -10.47 -5.10
CA LYS A 129 -6.62 -9.92 -5.06
C LYS A 129 -6.68 -8.43 -5.38
N ILE A 130 -5.60 -7.70 -5.07
CA ILE A 130 -5.53 -6.24 -5.11
C ILE A 130 -4.24 -5.78 -5.76
N CYS A 131 -4.35 -4.89 -6.74
CA CYS A 131 -3.25 -4.21 -7.40
C CYS A 131 -3.15 -2.76 -6.93
N LEU A 132 -1.94 -2.34 -6.52
CA LEU A 132 -1.62 -0.97 -6.18
C LEU A 132 -0.85 -0.32 -7.34
N PHE A 133 -1.22 0.89 -7.73
CA PHE A 133 -0.53 1.68 -8.74
C PHE A 133 0.41 2.73 -8.12
N ASN A 134 1.16 2.34 -7.11
CA ASN A 134 2.08 3.24 -6.42
C ASN A 134 2.95 4.03 -7.43
N VAL A 135 3.08 5.33 -7.17
CA VAL A 135 3.96 6.21 -7.96
C VAL A 135 5.42 5.76 -7.80
N ASP A 136 6.14 5.61 -8.90
CA ASP A 136 7.58 5.40 -8.87
C ASP A 136 8.30 6.75 -8.71
N VAL A 137 8.57 7.12 -7.45
CA VAL A 137 9.25 8.36 -7.08
C VAL A 137 10.68 8.42 -7.61
N LEU A 138 11.24 7.29 -8.05
CA LEU A 138 12.62 7.22 -8.55
C LEU A 138 12.76 7.58 -10.03
N LYS A 139 11.66 7.63 -10.77
CA LYS A 139 11.69 8.17 -12.13
C LYS A 139 11.71 9.69 -12.05
N SER A 140 12.82 10.27 -12.46
CA SER A 140 13.19 11.68 -12.39
C SER A 140 12.16 12.70 -12.93
N ASN A 141 11.03 12.27 -13.43
CA ASN A 141 10.03 13.10 -14.07
C ASN A 141 8.71 13.22 -13.31
N ASN A 142 8.58 12.69 -12.09
CA ASN A 142 7.33 12.71 -11.29
C ASN A 142 6.06 12.35 -12.11
N LYS A 143 6.21 11.66 -13.23
CA LYS A 143 5.06 11.22 -14.01
C LYS A 143 4.42 10.05 -13.28
N GLN A 144 3.27 10.30 -12.69
CA GLN A 144 2.32 9.23 -12.43
C GLN A 144 2.08 8.49 -13.75
N ILE A 145 2.28 7.18 -13.75
CA ILE A 145 1.79 6.37 -14.84
C ILE A 145 0.28 6.52 -14.79
N LYS A 146 -0.27 7.22 -15.76
CA LYS A 146 -1.73 7.25 -15.91
C LYS A 146 -2.16 5.84 -16.20
N ILE A 147 -3.23 5.40 -15.57
CA ILE A 147 -3.78 4.04 -15.79
C ILE A 147 -3.99 3.77 -17.27
N ASP A 148 -4.37 4.79 -18.00
CA ASP A 148 -4.54 4.76 -19.46
C ASP A 148 -3.24 4.53 -20.26
N GLU A 149 -2.08 4.74 -19.66
CA GLU A 149 -0.76 4.50 -20.26
C GLU A 149 -0.24 3.09 -19.97
N LEU A 150 -1.01 2.25 -19.24
CA LEU A 150 -0.65 0.87 -19.00
C LEU A 150 -0.64 0.07 -20.29
N GLU A 151 0.37 -0.80 -20.41
CA GLU A 151 0.46 -1.75 -21.51
C GLU A 151 -0.33 -3.03 -21.24
N ASP A 152 -0.66 -3.30 -19.98
CA ASP A 152 -1.37 -4.51 -19.55
C ASP A 152 -2.87 -4.41 -19.84
N GLU A 153 -3.31 -5.13 -20.88
CA GLU A 153 -4.72 -5.12 -21.30
C GLU A 153 -5.67 -5.73 -20.27
N ASN A 154 -5.21 -6.66 -19.43
CA ASN A 154 -6.06 -7.24 -18.39
C ASN A 154 -6.38 -6.19 -17.33
N LEU A 155 -5.38 -5.44 -16.86
CA LEU A 155 -5.60 -4.35 -15.91
C LEU A 155 -6.47 -3.25 -16.49
N LEU A 156 -6.27 -2.89 -17.75
CA LEU A 156 -7.10 -1.87 -18.41
C LEU A 156 -8.57 -2.31 -18.53
N ARG A 157 -8.83 -3.57 -18.89
CA ARG A 157 -10.20 -4.12 -18.93
C ARG A 157 -10.85 -4.15 -17.56
N LEU A 158 -10.11 -4.53 -16.53
CA LEU A 158 -10.63 -4.54 -15.16
C LEU A 158 -10.93 -3.12 -14.65
N TRP A 159 -10.09 -2.16 -14.99
CA TRP A 159 -10.28 -0.77 -14.58
C TRP A 159 -11.45 -0.08 -15.28
N HIS A 160 -11.56 -0.25 -16.60
CA HIS A 160 -12.58 0.41 -17.42
C HIS A 160 -13.86 -0.44 -17.63
N GLY A 161 -13.85 -1.68 -17.19
CA GLY A 161 -14.90 -2.66 -17.43
C GLY A 161 -14.71 -3.46 -18.74
N ASN A 162 -15.52 -4.50 -18.89
CA ASN A 162 -15.38 -5.47 -19.97
C ASN A 162 -15.56 -4.91 -21.40
N ASN A 163 -16.09 -3.70 -21.54
CA ASN A 163 -16.29 -3.03 -22.83
C ASN A 163 -15.10 -2.18 -23.28
N TYR A 164 -13.98 -2.21 -22.54
CA TYR A 164 -12.80 -1.45 -22.91
C TYR A 164 -12.19 -1.96 -24.21
N SER A 165 -11.99 -1.05 -25.17
CA SER A 165 -11.25 -1.30 -26.41
C SER A 165 -10.23 -0.17 -26.63
N LYS A 166 -8.96 -0.55 -26.78
CA LYS A 166 -7.85 0.39 -27.05
C LYS A 166 -8.00 1.11 -28.39
N SER A 167 -8.81 0.54 -29.30
CA SER A 167 -9.08 1.10 -30.63
C SER A 167 -10.13 2.22 -30.66
N ALA A 168 -10.74 2.54 -29.51
CA ALA A 168 -11.76 3.57 -29.40
C ALA A 168 -11.21 4.97 -29.01
N ARG A 169 -9.88 5.16 -29.08
CA ARG A 169 -9.21 6.45 -28.77
C ARG A 169 -8.57 7.04 -30.00
#